data_d9262d480b0b6ad0997ddd7c7d5584ca
#
_entry.id   d9262d480b0b6ad0997ddd7c7d5584ca
#
_cell.length_a   1.000
_cell.length_b   1.000
_cell.length_c   1.000
_cell.angle_alpha   90.00
_cell.angle_beta   90.00
_cell.angle_gamma   90.00
#
_symmetry.space_group_name_H-M   'P 1'
#
loop_
_entity.id
_entity.type
_entity.pdbx_description
1 polymer ?
#
loop_
_entity_poly.entity_id
_entity_poly.type
_entity_poly.pdbx_seq_one_letter_code
_entity_poly.pdbx_strand_id
1 'polypeptide(L)'
;MGEYIMLRLRLADGIPLGEFRRRFGYDFEEMYADKLSQYIRGGFMTKRNDSISLTPRGMFVSNYILSDILEFEDFGKYYFGG
;
A
#
# COMPACT_ATOMS: atom_id res chain seq x y z
N MET A 1 6.24 -9.72 1.66
CA MET A 1 6.04 -8.36 1.13
C MET A 1 4.62 -7.87 1.29
N GLY A 2 3.63 -8.62 0.90
CA GLY A 2 2.23 -8.22 1.04
C GLY A 2 1.83 -7.92 2.48
N GLU A 3 2.30 -8.72 3.40
CA GLU A 3 2.01 -8.52 4.81
C GLU A 3 2.57 -7.20 5.33
N TYR A 4 3.79 -6.87 4.92
CA TYR A 4 4.40 -5.59 5.25
C TYR A 4 3.57 -4.42 4.72
N ILE A 5 3.17 -4.49 3.46
CA ILE A 5 2.35 -3.44 2.83
C ILE A 5 1.04 -3.27 3.60
N MET A 6 0.39 -4.38 3.91
CA MET A 6 -0.89 -4.36 4.62
C MET A 6 -0.78 -3.69 5.98
N LEU A 7 0.24 -4.05 6.75
CA LEU A 7 0.42 -3.49 8.07
C LEU A 7 0.82 -2.02 8.02
N ARG A 8 1.75 -1.69 7.15
CA ARG A 8 2.29 -0.32 7.09
C ARG A 8 1.28 0.68 6.56
N LEU A 9 0.47 0.30 5.57
CA LEU A 9 -0.52 1.23 5.03
C LEU A 9 -1.59 1.63 6.03
N ARG A 10 -1.81 0.81 7.04
CA ARG A 10 -2.78 1.13 8.10
C ARG A 10 -2.21 2.05 9.16
N LEU A 11 -0.91 2.28 9.15
CA LEU A 11 -0.26 3.18 10.10
C LEU A 11 -0.21 4.59 9.53
N ALA A 12 -0.23 5.58 10.44
CA ALA A 12 -0.16 6.98 10.03
C ALA A 12 1.09 7.30 9.22
N ASP A 13 2.19 6.64 9.53
CA ASP A 13 3.46 6.87 8.84
C ASP A 13 3.50 6.22 7.45
N GLY A 14 2.68 5.20 7.23
CA GLY A 14 2.61 4.54 5.95
C GLY A 14 3.83 3.72 5.60
N ILE A 15 4.10 3.61 4.30
CA ILE A 15 5.24 2.85 3.78
C ILE A 15 6.37 3.81 3.45
N PRO A 16 7.50 3.74 4.19
CA PRO A 16 8.68 4.52 3.81
C PRO A 16 9.32 3.90 2.58
N LEU A 17 9.36 4.68 1.50
CA LEU A 17 9.76 4.16 0.20
C LEU A 17 11.21 3.67 0.16
N GLY A 18 12.11 4.40 0.81
CA GLY A 18 13.50 4.01 0.87
C GLY A 18 13.72 2.71 1.64
N GLU A 19 13.03 2.57 2.76
CA GLU A 19 13.13 1.35 3.56
C GLU A 19 12.55 0.15 2.80
N PHE A 20 11.43 0.36 2.13
CA PHE A 20 10.81 -0.69 1.33
C PHE A 20 11.79 -1.19 0.26
N ARG A 21 12.43 -0.25 -0.42
CA ARG A 21 13.38 -0.59 -1.47
C ARG A 21 14.58 -1.37 -0.92
N ARG A 22 15.11 -0.94 0.22
CA ARG A 22 16.24 -1.65 0.85
C ARG A 22 15.83 -3.04 1.31
N ARG A 23 14.63 -3.18 1.83
CA ARG A 23 14.16 -4.44 2.39
C ARG A 23 13.77 -5.46 1.34
N PHE A 24 13.12 -5.03 0.28
CA PHE A 24 12.56 -5.94 -0.72
C PHE A 24 13.21 -5.84 -2.09
N GLY A 25 14.03 -4.85 -2.32
CA GLY A 25 14.70 -4.69 -3.60
C GLY A 25 13.83 -4.12 -4.71
N TYR A 26 12.63 -3.65 -4.40
CA TYR A 26 11.69 -3.10 -5.37
C TYR A 26 11.31 -1.68 -4.99
N ASP A 27 10.97 -0.89 -6.01
CA ASP A 27 10.42 0.44 -5.81
C ASP A 27 8.91 0.35 -5.72
N PHE A 28 8.35 0.64 -4.54
CA PHE A 28 6.93 0.52 -4.31
C PHE A 28 6.11 1.39 -5.24
N GLU A 29 6.58 2.61 -5.51
CA GLU A 29 5.88 3.52 -6.43
C GLU A 29 5.84 2.98 -7.85
N GLU A 30 6.92 2.35 -8.31
CA GLU A 30 6.94 1.77 -9.65
C GLU A 30 6.05 0.55 -9.76
N MET A 31 6.10 -0.30 -8.73
CA MET A 31 5.31 -1.54 -8.74
C MET A 31 3.82 -1.29 -8.89
N TYR A 32 3.34 -0.22 -8.27
CA TYR A 32 1.90 0.06 -8.22
C TYR A 32 1.57 1.45 -8.74
N ALA A 33 2.35 1.94 -9.70
CA ALA A 33 2.26 3.32 -10.17
C ALA A 33 0.83 3.74 -10.53
N ASP A 34 0.14 2.93 -11.32
CA ASP A 34 -1.20 3.25 -11.79
C ASP A 34 -2.19 3.32 -10.63
N LYS A 35 -2.16 2.33 -9.76
CA LYS A 35 -3.08 2.27 -8.63
C LYS A 35 -2.82 3.38 -7.63
N LEU A 36 -1.54 3.61 -7.30
CA LEU A 36 -1.18 4.68 -6.38
C LEU A 36 -1.59 6.03 -6.92
N SER A 37 -1.38 6.27 -8.20
CA SER A 37 -1.77 7.51 -8.84
C SER A 37 -3.27 7.76 -8.71
N GLN A 38 -4.08 6.74 -8.95
CA GLN A 38 -5.53 6.83 -8.82
C GLN A 38 -5.95 7.16 -7.40
N TYR A 39 -5.39 6.48 -6.42
CA TYR A 39 -5.77 6.70 -5.03
C TYR A 39 -5.29 8.05 -4.50
N ILE A 40 -4.12 8.49 -4.93
CA ILE A 40 -3.63 9.81 -4.53
C ILE A 40 -4.52 10.90 -5.12
N ARG A 41 -4.88 10.79 -6.39
CA ARG A 41 -5.78 11.76 -7.03
C ARG A 41 -7.16 11.76 -6.41
N GLY A 42 -7.63 10.60 -5.97
CA GLY A 42 -8.94 10.48 -5.34
C GLY A 42 -8.99 10.95 -3.90
N GLY A 43 -7.83 11.27 -3.32
CA GLY A 43 -7.78 11.71 -1.93
C GLY A 43 -7.78 10.57 -0.92
N PHE A 44 -7.50 9.34 -1.36
CA PHE A 44 -7.45 8.17 -0.46
C PHE A 44 -6.05 7.89 0.05
N MET A 45 -5.05 8.36 -0.67
CA MET A 45 -3.65 8.21 -0.29
C MET A 45 -2.92 9.53 -0.43
N THR A 46 -1.79 9.64 0.26
CA THR A 46 -0.93 10.82 0.17
C THR A 46 0.53 10.39 0.23
N LYS A 47 1.38 11.16 -0.45
CA LYS A 47 2.82 10.96 -0.39
C LYS A 47 3.44 12.13 0.35
N ARG A 48 4.17 11.85 1.42
CA ARG A 48 4.83 12.87 2.25
C ARG A 48 6.18 12.34 2.70
N ASN A 49 7.19 13.17 2.57
CA ASN A 49 8.53 12.85 3.08
C ASN A 49 9.00 11.44 2.69
N ASP A 50 8.81 11.10 1.42
CA ASP A 50 9.23 9.81 0.87
C ASP A 50 8.50 8.62 1.51
N SER A 51 7.26 8.85 1.95
CA SER A 51 6.38 7.80 2.46
C SER A 51 5.02 7.91 1.82
N ILE A 52 4.36 6.77 1.63
CA ILE A 52 2.99 6.72 1.12
C ILE A 52 2.10 6.17 2.20
N SER A 53 1.02 6.89 2.51
CA SER A 53 0.08 6.49 3.55
C SER A 53 -1.35 6.72 3.11
N LEU A 54 -2.28 6.09 3.83
CA LEU A 54 -3.70 6.32 3.62
C LEU A 54 -4.09 7.62 4.30
N THR A 55 -4.96 8.39 3.64
CA THR A 55 -5.62 9.54 4.29
C THR A 55 -6.73 9.01 5.19
N PRO A 56 -7.34 9.86 6.04
CA PRO A 56 -8.51 9.43 6.80
C PRO A 56 -9.60 8.85 5.91
N ARG A 57 -9.79 9.43 4.73
CA ARG A 57 -10.74 8.93 3.75
C ARG A 57 -10.36 7.52 3.28
N GLY A 58 -9.08 7.30 3.05
CA GLY A 58 -8.59 5.99 2.65
C GLY A 58 -8.72 4.94 3.74
N MET A 59 -8.61 5.35 4.99
CA MET A 59 -8.75 4.42 6.11
C MET A 59 -10.14 3.79 6.16
N PHE A 60 -11.18 4.55 5.81
CA PHE A 60 -12.55 4.01 5.79
C PHE A 60 -12.71 2.87 4.80
N VAL A 61 -11.95 2.88 3.72
CA VAL A 61 -12.04 1.86 2.67
C VAL A 61 -10.73 1.08 2.55
N SER A 62 -9.98 1.00 3.64
CA SER A 62 -8.65 0.39 3.62
C SER A 62 -8.67 -1.06 3.13
N ASN A 63 -9.68 -1.83 3.52
CA ASN A 63 -9.77 -3.22 3.06
C ASN A 63 -9.89 -3.32 1.56
N TYR A 64 -10.68 -2.43 0.96
CA TYR A 64 -10.84 -2.38 -0.48
C TYR A 64 -9.52 -2.02 -1.16
N ILE A 65 -8.86 -0.97 -0.65
CA ILE A 65 -7.60 -0.49 -1.21
C ILE A 65 -6.52 -1.57 -1.11
N LEU A 66 -6.43 -2.21 0.05
CA LEU A 66 -5.43 -3.25 0.26
C LEU A 66 -5.67 -4.45 -0.64
N SER A 67 -6.91 -4.86 -0.81
CA SER A 67 -7.26 -5.94 -1.73
C SER A 67 -6.83 -5.61 -3.15
N ASP A 68 -7.08 -4.36 -3.56
CA ASP A 68 -6.76 -3.94 -4.91
C ASP A 68 -5.25 -3.87 -5.15
N ILE A 69 -4.51 -3.31 -4.19
CA ILE A 69 -3.06 -3.16 -4.32
C ILE A 69 -2.35 -4.52 -4.25
N LEU A 70 -2.73 -5.35 -3.29
CA LEU A 70 -2.08 -6.64 -3.10
C LEU A 70 -2.53 -7.68 -4.10
N GLU A 71 -3.53 -7.35 -4.89
CA GLU A 71 -4.17 -8.25 -5.83
C GLU A 71 -4.80 -9.44 -5.11
N PHE A 72 -5.78 -10.02 -5.75
CA PHE A 72 -6.53 -11.11 -5.15
C PHE A 72 -5.63 -12.30 -4.79
N GLU A 73 -4.68 -12.59 -5.64
CA GLU A 73 -3.80 -13.72 -5.49
C GLU A 73 -2.97 -13.64 -4.21
N ASP A 74 -2.29 -12.53 -4.00
CA ASP A 74 -1.47 -12.33 -2.81
C ASP A 74 -2.33 -12.26 -1.55
N PHE A 75 -3.44 -11.57 -1.64
CA PHE A 75 -4.36 -11.42 -0.52
C PHE A 75 -4.90 -12.79 -0.10
N GLY A 76 -5.33 -13.58 -1.06
CA GLY A 76 -5.84 -14.91 -0.80
C GLY A 76 -4.79 -15.81 -0.18
N LYS A 77 -3.56 -15.66 -0.62
CA LYS A 77 -2.46 -16.45 -0.10
C LYS A 77 -2.26 -16.26 1.41
N TYR A 78 -2.41 -15.04 1.88
CA TYR A 78 -2.21 -14.74 3.28
C TYR A 78 -3.42 -14.99 4.15
N TYR A 79 -4.61 -14.89 3.60
CA TYR A 79 -5.85 -14.95 4.39
C TYR A 79 -6.62 -16.24 4.22
N PHE A 80 -6.39 -16.97 3.17
CA PHE A 80 -7.12 -18.20 2.93
C PHE A 80 -6.22 -19.44 2.96
N GLY A 81 -5.05 -19.29 3.57
CA GLY A 81 -4.15 -20.39 3.79
C GLY A 81 -3.51 -20.97 2.55
N GLY A 82 -3.58 -20.20 1.49
CA GLY A 82 -2.99 -20.63 0.23
C GLY A 82 -1.49 -20.70 0.28
#